data_1a14c2922604aaf6b3a6ecf937882e16
#
_entry.id   1a14c2922604aaf6b3a6ecf937882e16
#
_cell.length_a   1.000
_cell.length_b   1.000
_cell.length_c   1.000
_cell.angle_alpha   90.00
_cell.angle_beta   90.00
_cell.angle_gamma   90.00
#
_symmetry.space_group_name_H-M   'P 1'
#
loop_
_entity.id
_entity.type
_entity.pdbx_description
1 polymer ?
#
loop_
_entity_poly.entity_id
_entity_poly.type
_entity_poly.pdbx_seq_one_letter_code
_entity_poly.pdbx_strand_id
1 'polypeptide(L)'
;MEEAIKKAEVLIEALPYIKRFHKKIIVIKYGGSILAEEKIRKSVLEDIVFLNFMGLRPVLVHGGGPNISGRMRAEGKKTEFVDGIRVTDEEALVVVEEELEKINDLIVNELLELGVNAVGLNGEKKKIIQVEKKEAKIDLGLVGHIIQINTEPILDGLKPDTVVVILPMGKGQDKKA
;
A
#
# COMPACT_ATOMS: atom_id res chain seq x y z
N MET A 1 -31.03 -4.71 -27.12
CA MET A 1 -30.65 -3.37 -27.64
C MET A 1 -30.68 -2.33 -26.52
N GLU A 2 -31.77 -2.22 -25.77
CA GLU A 2 -31.93 -1.25 -24.67
C GLU A 2 -30.89 -1.37 -23.56
N GLU A 3 -30.53 -2.60 -23.17
CA GLU A 3 -29.46 -2.85 -22.17
C GLU A 3 -28.06 -2.40 -22.66
N ALA A 4 -27.77 -2.58 -23.95
CA ALA A 4 -26.50 -2.13 -24.53
C ALA A 4 -26.43 -0.59 -24.58
N ILE A 5 -27.56 0.09 -24.86
CA ILE A 5 -27.65 1.54 -24.83
C ILE A 5 -27.39 2.06 -23.42
N LYS A 6 -28.04 1.49 -22.41
CA LYS A 6 -27.81 1.88 -20.99
C LYS A 6 -26.34 1.71 -20.57
N LYS A 7 -25.67 0.63 -20.97
CA LYS A 7 -24.24 0.44 -20.71
C LYS A 7 -23.37 1.50 -21.38
N ALA A 8 -23.71 1.88 -22.61
CA ALA A 8 -23.01 2.94 -23.34
C ALA A 8 -23.23 4.33 -22.67
N GLU A 9 -24.44 4.62 -22.21
CA GLU A 9 -24.76 5.86 -21.50
C GLU A 9 -23.92 6.03 -20.23
N VAL A 10 -23.75 4.96 -19.42
CA VAL A 10 -22.90 4.98 -18.23
C VAL A 10 -21.43 5.31 -18.57
N LEU A 11 -20.90 4.77 -19.67
CA LEU A 11 -19.55 5.08 -20.12
C LEU A 11 -19.40 6.54 -20.56
N ILE A 12 -20.42 7.07 -21.25
CA ILE A 12 -20.43 8.48 -21.67
C ILE A 12 -20.52 9.41 -20.44
N GLU A 13 -21.33 9.04 -19.44
CA GLU A 13 -21.43 9.78 -18.17
C GLU A 13 -20.10 9.80 -17.40
N ALA A 14 -19.29 8.73 -17.48
CA ALA A 14 -17.99 8.66 -16.86
C ALA A 14 -16.91 9.54 -17.56
N LEU A 15 -17.09 9.89 -18.84
CA LEU A 15 -16.08 10.56 -19.65
C LEU A 15 -15.57 11.89 -19.07
N PRO A 16 -16.39 12.80 -18.49
CA PRO A 16 -15.90 14.02 -17.84
C PRO A 16 -14.94 13.74 -16.68
N TYR A 17 -15.22 12.69 -15.90
CA TYR A 17 -14.37 12.27 -14.77
C TYR A 17 -13.05 11.71 -15.28
N ILE A 18 -13.09 10.83 -16.29
CA ILE A 18 -11.89 10.28 -16.93
C ILE A 18 -11.00 11.42 -17.44
N LYS A 19 -11.54 12.39 -18.17
CA LYS A 19 -10.81 13.56 -18.64
C LYS A 19 -10.20 14.39 -17.50
N ARG A 20 -10.96 14.60 -16.42
CA ARG A 20 -10.53 15.39 -15.26
C ARG A 20 -9.33 14.75 -14.54
N PHE A 21 -9.33 13.43 -14.42
CA PHE A 21 -8.35 12.67 -13.65
C PHE A 21 -7.22 12.09 -14.50
N HIS A 22 -7.33 12.17 -15.83
CA HIS A 22 -6.28 11.68 -16.73
C HIS A 22 -4.90 12.26 -16.39
N LYS A 23 -3.88 11.40 -16.30
CA LYS A 23 -2.50 11.69 -15.88
C LYS A 23 -2.33 12.21 -14.44
N LYS A 24 -3.40 12.24 -13.63
CA LYS A 24 -3.28 12.59 -12.22
C LYS A 24 -2.73 11.41 -11.42
N ILE A 25 -1.85 11.74 -10.47
CA ILE A 25 -1.41 10.78 -9.46
C ILE A 25 -2.53 10.64 -8.42
N ILE A 26 -2.89 9.41 -8.13
CA ILE A 26 -3.86 9.07 -7.09
C ILE A 26 -3.20 8.16 -6.07
N VAL A 27 -3.24 8.55 -4.80
CA VAL A 27 -2.73 7.72 -3.71
C VAL A 27 -3.89 6.94 -3.11
N ILE A 28 -3.76 5.62 -3.10
CA ILE A 28 -4.78 4.69 -2.60
C ILE A 28 -4.23 4.00 -1.36
N LYS A 29 -4.87 4.22 -0.21
CA LYS A 29 -4.58 3.45 0.99
C LYS A 29 -5.28 2.10 0.93
N TYR A 30 -4.51 1.03 0.91
CA TYR A 30 -5.00 -0.33 0.84
C TYR A 30 -4.97 -0.99 2.22
N GLY A 31 -6.11 -1.03 2.89
CA GLY A 31 -6.22 -1.50 4.28
C GLY A 31 -5.94 -3.00 4.43
N GLY A 32 -5.27 -3.38 5.52
CA GLY A 32 -4.86 -4.78 5.75
C GLY A 32 -6.01 -5.78 5.91
N SER A 33 -7.22 -5.36 6.31
CA SER A 33 -8.39 -6.24 6.38
C SER A 33 -8.86 -6.72 5.00
N ILE A 34 -8.74 -5.88 3.98
CA ILE A 34 -9.10 -6.22 2.59
C ILE A 34 -8.10 -7.23 2.01
N LEU A 35 -6.83 -7.15 2.42
CA LEU A 35 -5.76 -8.04 1.96
C LEU A 35 -5.94 -9.49 2.37
N ALA A 36 -6.61 -9.73 3.50
CA ALA A 36 -6.80 -11.07 4.05
C ALA A 36 -7.82 -11.90 3.26
N GLU A 37 -8.72 -11.27 2.51
CA GLU A 37 -9.76 -11.95 1.72
C GLU A 37 -9.44 -11.89 0.23
N GLU A 38 -9.01 -13.02 -0.33
CA GLU A 38 -8.52 -13.12 -1.71
C GLU A 38 -9.49 -12.56 -2.74
N LYS A 39 -10.80 -12.88 -2.61
CA LYS A 39 -11.82 -12.43 -3.55
C LYS A 39 -11.95 -10.90 -3.56
N ILE A 40 -11.96 -10.27 -2.38
CA ILE A 40 -12.06 -8.81 -2.25
C ILE A 40 -10.76 -8.19 -2.74
N ARG A 41 -9.61 -8.76 -2.39
CA ARG A 41 -8.30 -8.29 -2.84
C ARG A 41 -8.22 -8.23 -4.36
N LYS A 42 -8.57 -9.32 -5.05
CA LYS A 42 -8.57 -9.39 -6.51
C LYS A 42 -9.50 -8.35 -7.13
N SER A 43 -10.71 -8.21 -6.64
CA SER A 43 -11.66 -7.21 -7.16
C SER A 43 -11.14 -5.78 -7.01
N VAL A 44 -10.51 -5.43 -5.88
CA VAL A 44 -9.92 -4.10 -5.69
C VAL A 44 -8.71 -3.88 -6.61
N LEU A 45 -7.91 -4.91 -6.86
CA LEU A 45 -6.79 -4.80 -7.81
C LEU A 45 -7.28 -4.63 -9.25
N GLU A 46 -8.36 -5.29 -9.65
CA GLU A 46 -9.03 -5.07 -10.94
C GLU A 46 -9.49 -3.62 -11.09
N ASP A 47 -10.07 -3.02 -10.05
CA ASP A 47 -10.44 -1.60 -10.04
C ASP A 47 -9.22 -0.68 -10.20
N ILE A 48 -8.10 -0.99 -9.55
CA ILE A 48 -6.85 -0.23 -9.67
C ILE A 48 -6.28 -0.33 -11.08
N VAL A 49 -6.30 -1.53 -11.67
CA VAL A 49 -5.90 -1.77 -13.05
C VAL A 49 -6.78 -0.98 -14.02
N PHE A 50 -8.09 -0.97 -13.79
CA PHE A 50 -9.02 -0.15 -14.57
C PHE A 50 -8.67 1.34 -14.50
N LEU A 51 -8.40 1.89 -13.30
CA LEU A 51 -7.98 3.27 -13.13
C LEU A 51 -6.68 3.58 -13.89
N ASN A 52 -5.72 2.65 -13.86
CA ASN A 52 -4.46 2.79 -14.59
C ASN A 52 -4.69 2.85 -16.10
N PHE A 53 -5.49 1.93 -16.67
CA PHE A 53 -5.85 1.94 -18.09
C PHE A 53 -6.67 3.16 -18.50
N MET A 54 -7.41 3.78 -17.58
CA MET A 54 -8.08 5.07 -17.81
C MET A 54 -7.11 6.26 -17.82
N GLY A 55 -5.81 6.01 -17.65
CA GLY A 55 -4.76 7.00 -17.72
C GLY A 55 -4.48 7.72 -16.40
N LEU A 56 -5.00 7.24 -15.27
CA LEU A 56 -4.56 7.67 -13.94
C LEU A 56 -3.19 7.04 -13.62
N ARG A 57 -2.51 7.61 -12.63
CA ARG A 57 -1.21 7.11 -12.14
C ARG A 57 -1.33 6.65 -10.69
N PRO A 58 -1.76 5.38 -10.44
CA PRO A 58 -2.00 4.91 -9.09
C PRO A 58 -0.71 4.70 -8.30
N VAL A 59 -0.72 5.16 -7.04
CA VAL A 59 0.26 4.83 -6.01
C VAL A 59 -0.48 4.13 -4.89
N LEU A 60 -0.21 2.86 -4.70
CA LEU A 60 -0.86 2.02 -3.71
C LEU A 60 0.00 1.97 -2.45
N VAL A 61 -0.56 2.30 -1.29
CA VAL A 61 0.10 2.15 0.01
C VAL A 61 -0.66 1.11 0.81
N HIS A 62 -0.05 -0.06 1.01
CA HIS A 62 -0.73 -1.16 1.69
C HIS A 62 -0.40 -1.24 3.18
N GLY A 63 -1.28 -1.88 3.94
CA GLY A 63 -1.02 -2.30 5.31
C GLY A 63 -0.79 -3.81 5.41
N GLY A 64 -0.71 -4.35 6.63
CA GLY A 64 -0.48 -5.79 6.86
C GLY A 64 -0.94 -6.27 8.24
N GLY A 65 -1.68 -5.43 8.99
CA GLY A 65 -2.01 -5.69 10.40
C GLY A 65 -2.52 -7.10 10.71
N PRO A 66 -3.55 -7.62 10.01
CA PRO A 66 -4.07 -8.97 10.24
C PRO A 66 -3.03 -10.07 9.98
N ASN A 67 -2.26 -9.99 8.89
CA ASN A 67 -1.22 -10.95 8.53
C ASN A 67 -0.10 -10.97 9.58
N ILE A 68 0.40 -9.79 9.96
CA ILE A 68 1.41 -9.61 11.01
C ILE A 68 0.92 -10.22 12.32
N SER A 69 -0.32 -9.90 12.75
CA SER A 69 -0.90 -10.43 13.98
C SER A 69 -1.09 -11.96 13.92
N GLY A 70 -1.48 -12.48 12.76
CA GLY A 70 -1.62 -13.92 12.54
C GLY A 70 -0.29 -14.64 12.69
N ARG A 71 0.76 -14.12 12.05
CA ARG A 71 2.11 -14.70 12.14
C ARG A 71 2.69 -14.61 13.55
N MET A 72 2.63 -13.45 14.20
CA MET A 72 3.10 -13.30 15.59
C MET A 72 2.42 -14.30 16.52
N ARG A 73 1.11 -14.51 16.36
CA ARG A 73 0.37 -15.52 17.14
C ARG A 73 0.84 -16.94 16.86
N ALA A 74 1.10 -17.28 15.60
CA ALA A 74 1.61 -18.60 15.21
C ALA A 74 3.02 -18.86 15.78
N GLU A 75 3.83 -17.82 15.96
CA GLU A 75 5.16 -17.88 16.58
C GLU A 75 5.12 -17.76 18.12
N GLY A 76 3.91 -17.73 18.73
CA GLY A 76 3.75 -17.60 20.17
C GLY A 76 4.11 -16.22 20.74
N LYS A 77 4.28 -15.22 19.87
CA LYS A 77 4.61 -13.85 20.27
C LYS A 77 3.36 -13.08 20.68
N LYS A 78 3.46 -12.30 21.76
CA LYS A 78 2.36 -11.43 22.19
C LYS A 78 2.21 -10.25 21.23
N THR A 79 0.98 -9.88 20.99
CA THR A 79 0.60 -8.68 20.23
C THR A 79 -0.09 -7.70 21.16
N GLU A 80 0.49 -6.53 21.35
CA GLU A 80 -0.08 -5.46 22.15
C GLU A 80 -0.38 -4.25 21.28
N PHE A 81 -1.50 -3.58 21.55
CA PHE A 81 -1.91 -2.36 20.86
C PHE A 81 -2.25 -1.28 21.86
N VAL A 82 -1.79 -0.07 21.60
CA VAL A 82 -2.13 1.14 22.36
C VAL A 82 -2.71 2.15 21.37
N ASP A 83 -3.94 2.57 21.61
CA ASP A 83 -4.68 3.49 20.72
C ASP A 83 -4.69 3.04 19.24
N GLY A 84 -4.78 1.72 19.01
CA GLY A 84 -4.79 1.14 17.66
C GLY A 84 -3.40 1.02 17.00
N ILE A 85 -2.33 1.40 17.70
CA ILE A 85 -0.95 1.30 17.23
C ILE A 85 -0.30 0.09 17.90
N ARG A 86 0.36 -0.77 17.11
CA ARG A 86 1.09 -1.93 17.61
C ARG A 86 2.32 -1.50 18.40
N VAL A 87 2.48 -2.01 19.61
CA VAL A 87 3.76 -1.94 20.31
C VAL A 87 4.73 -2.86 19.57
N THR A 88 5.86 -2.31 19.11
CA THR A 88 6.75 -3.00 18.18
C THR A 88 8.18 -2.96 18.72
N ASP A 89 8.63 -4.06 19.33
CA ASP A 89 10.02 -4.28 19.71
C ASP A 89 10.87 -4.76 18.50
N GLU A 90 12.15 -5.02 18.71
CA GLU A 90 13.07 -5.47 17.66
C GLU A 90 12.63 -6.80 17.02
N GLU A 91 12.12 -7.75 17.81
CA GLU A 91 11.65 -9.03 17.30
C GLU A 91 10.36 -8.89 16.50
N ALA A 92 9.43 -8.05 16.98
CA ALA A 92 8.21 -7.75 16.28
C ALA A 92 8.48 -7.00 14.96
N LEU A 93 9.47 -6.10 14.94
CA LEU A 93 9.84 -5.36 13.73
C LEU A 93 10.29 -6.29 12.61
N VAL A 94 11.08 -7.32 12.91
CA VAL A 94 11.49 -8.33 11.91
C VAL A 94 10.26 -9.01 11.29
N VAL A 95 9.30 -9.42 12.12
CA VAL A 95 8.05 -10.03 11.62
C VAL A 95 7.24 -9.05 10.77
N VAL A 96 7.17 -7.79 11.21
CA VAL A 96 6.47 -6.72 10.47
C VAL A 96 7.10 -6.53 9.09
N GLU A 97 8.43 -6.40 9.02
CA GLU A 97 9.14 -6.19 7.76
C GLU A 97 8.91 -7.36 6.79
N GLU A 98 9.15 -8.58 7.23
CA GLU A 98 8.99 -9.77 6.38
C GLU A 98 7.55 -9.96 5.89
N GLU A 99 6.54 -9.73 6.73
CA GLU A 99 5.14 -9.85 6.31
C GLU A 99 4.74 -8.74 5.35
N LEU A 100 5.20 -7.52 5.57
CA LEU A 100 4.93 -6.42 4.64
C LEU A 100 5.62 -6.64 3.29
N GLU A 101 6.84 -7.20 3.26
CA GLU A 101 7.52 -7.57 2.01
C GLU A 101 6.74 -8.63 1.24
N LYS A 102 6.31 -9.71 1.91
CA LYS A 102 5.47 -10.75 1.28
C LYS A 102 4.19 -10.18 0.69
N ILE A 103 3.53 -9.27 1.41
CA ILE A 103 2.31 -8.62 0.93
C ILE A 103 2.61 -7.72 -0.28
N ASN A 104 3.71 -6.97 -0.24
CA ASN A 104 4.13 -6.13 -1.36
C ASN A 104 4.34 -6.96 -2.62
N ASP A 105 5.10 -8.05 -2.51
CA ASP A 105 5.38 -8.96 -3.60
C ASP A 105 4.10 -9.62 -4.14
N LEU A 106 3.19 -10.03 -3.26
CA LEU A 106 1.89 -10.59 -3.64
C LEU A 106 1.08 -9.60 -4.49
N ILE A 107 0.96 -8.35 -4.02
CA ILE A 107 0.20 -7.31 -4.73
C ILE A 107 0.85 -7.02 -6.10
N VAL A 108 2.17 -6.89 -6.14
CA VAL A 108 2.92 -6.65 -7.39
C VAL A 108 2.68 -7.78 -8.38
N ASN A 109 2.78 -9.04 -7.95
CA ASN A 109 2.56 -10.21 -8.81
C ASN A 109 1.12 -10.27 -9.33
N GLU A 110 0.12 -10.06 -8.47
CA GLU A 110 -1.29 -10.05 -8.89
C GLU A 110 -1.59 -8.92 -9.90
N LEU A 111 -0.98 -7.74 -9.75
CA LEU A 111 -1.11 -6.65 -10.73
C LEU A 111 -0.47 -7.01 -12.08
N LEU A 112 0.70 -7.67 -12.07
CA LEU A 112 1.36 -8.16 -13.29
C LEU A 112 0.51 -9.23 -13.99
N GLU A 113 -0.11 -10.15 -13.24
CA GLU A 113 -1.04 -11.15 -13.78
C GLU A 113 -2.28 -10.51 -14.42
N LEU A 114 -2.73 -9.35 -13.89
CA LEU A 114 -3.83 -8.56 -14.47
C LEU A 114 -3.41 -7.73 -15.70
N GLY A 115 -2.15 -7.82 -16.13
CA GLY A 115 -1.66 -7.21 -17.36
C GLY A 115 -1.23 -5.76 -17.26
N VAL A 116 -0.98 -5.24 -16.06
CA VAL A 116 -0.42 -3.91 -15.84
C VAL A 116 0.99 -4.03 -15.25
N ASN A 117 1.89 -3.10 -15.63
CA ASN A 117 3.20 -3.05 -14.97
C ASN A 117 3.04 -2.64 -13.52
N ALA A 118 3.82 -3.24 -12.63
CA ALA A 118 3.83 -2.89 -11.22
C ALA A 118 5.24 -2.87 -10.65
N VAL A 119 5.50 -1.98 -9.70
CA VAL A 119 6.79 -1.89 -9.01
C VAL A 119 6.57 -1.72 -7.52
N GLY A 120 7.16 -2.64 -6.73
CA GLY A 120 7.19 -2.57 -5.28
C GLY A 120 8.32 -1.68 -4.78
N LEU A 121 7.99 -0.74 -3.89
CA LEU A 121 8.97 0.15 -3.27
C LEU A 121 8.90 0.01 -1.75
N ASN A 122 9.99 -0.45 -1.13
CA ASN A 122 10.15 -0.42 0.31
C ASN A 122 10.50 1.01 0.75
N GLY A 123 9.66 1.61 1.60
CA GLY A 123 9.78 3.00 2.02
C GLY A 123 11.09 3.33 2.74
N GLU A 124 11.63 2.39 3.52
CA GLU A 124 12.93 2.52 4.18
C GLU A 124 14.09 2.32 3.21
N LYS A 125 14.15 1.14 2.53
CA LYS A 125 15.27 0.75 1.64
C LYS A 125 15.45 1.75 0.49
N LYS A 126 14.38 2.35 0.01
CA LYS A 126 14.38 3.39 -1.02
C LYS A 126 14.49 4.81 -0.47
N LYS A 127 14.60 4.97 0.85
CA LYS A 127 14.66 6.28 1.54
C LYS A 127 13.48 7.19 1.17
N ILE A 128 12.31 6.60 1.00
CA ILE A 128 11.06 7.31 0.69
C ILE A 128 10.50 7.94 1.94
N ILE A 129 10.43 7.15 3.05
CA ILE A 129 9.79 7.55 4.29
C ILE A 129 10.86 7.78 5.35
N GLN A 130 11.00 9.00 5.82
CA GLN A 130 11.85 9.34 6.95
C GLN A 130 10.99 9.52 8.20
N VAL A 131 11.43 8.93 9.29
CA VAL A 131 10.69 8.94 10.55
C VAL A 131 11.59 9.34 11.72
N GLU A 132 10.97 9.89 12.76
CA GLU A 132 11.52 9.99 14.10
C GLU A 132 10.73 9.06 15.03
N LYS A 133 11.30 8.72 16.21
CA LYS A 133 10.58 7.89 17.18
C LYS A 133 9.27 8.55 17.56
N LYS A 134 8.17 7.80 17.48
CA LYS A 134 6.86 8.33 17.87
C LYS A 134 6.79 8.52 19.37
N GLU A 135 6.59 9.75 19.80
CA GLU A 135 6.32 10.08 21.22
C GLU A 135 4.89 9.64 21.58
N ALA A 136 4.76 8.93 22.70
CA ALA A 136 3.49 8.51 23.28
C ALA A 136 3.61 8.41 24.80
N LYS A 137 2.47 8.30 25.49
CA LYS A 137 2.43 8.14 26.97
C LYS A 137 3.08 6.83 27.45
N ILE A 138 3.13 5.84 26.57
CA ILE A 138 3.73 4.52 26.80
C ILE A 138 4.76 4.32 25.68
N ASP A 139 5.86 3.64 25.98
CA ASP A 139 6.85 3.32 24.95
C ASP A 139 6.25 2.32 23.94
N LEU A 140 6.10 2.78 22.70
CA LEU A 140 5.59 1.99 21.59
C LEU A 140 6.71 1.16 20.90
N GLY A 141 7.95 1.26 21.38
CA GLY A 141 9.10 0.62 20.75
C GLY A 141 9.52 1.31 19.44
N LEU A 142 9.70 0.52 18.40
CA LEU A 142 10.18 0.97 17.09
C LEU A 142 9.03 1.42 16.19
N VAL A 143 8.24 2.37 16.69
CA VAL A 143 7.16 3.03 15.95
C VAL A 143 7.59 4.44 15.58
N GLY A 144 7.53 4.76 14.28
CA GLY A 144 7.93 6.04 13.74
C GLY A 144 6.76 7.01 13.55
N HIS A 145 7.08 8.30 13.68
CA HIS A 145 6.28 9.42 13.19
C HIS A 145 6.94 9.95 11.90
N ILE A 146 6.16 10.08 10.84
CA ILE A 146 6.70 10.53 9.54
C ILE A 146 7.03 12.02 9.62
N ILE A 147 8.30 12.36 9.33
CA ILE A 147 8.80 13.73 9.30
C ILE A 147 9.07 14.23 7.88
N GLN A 148 9.37 13.31 6.95
CA GLN A 148 9.64 13.69 5.56
C GLN A 148 9.31 12.55 4.61
N ILE A 149 8.81 12.90 3.43
CA ILE A 149 8.62 11.98 2.30
C ILE A 149 9.47 12.46 1.13
N ASN A 150 10.36 11.57 0.65
CA ASN A 150 11.05 11.76 -0.61
C ASN A 150 10.21 11.16 -1.74
N THR A 151 9.66 12.01 -2.59
CA THR A 151 8.78 11.59 -3.68
C THR A 151 9.52 11.16 -4.95
N GLU A 152 10.82 11.44 -5.07
CA GLU A 152 11.61 11.14 -6.26
C GLU A 152 11.54 9.66 -6.68
N PRO A 153 11.80 8.66 -5.81
CA PRO A 153 11.70 7.25 -6.20
C PRO A 153 10.29 6.82 -6.61
N ILE A 154 9.26 7.48 -6.04
CA ILE A 154 7.86 7.23 -6.40
C ILE A 154 7.59 7.72 -7.81
N LEU A 155 8.02 8.96 -8.13
CA LEU A 155 7.85 9.57 -9.45
C LEU A 155 8.61 8.82 -10.53
N ASP A 156 9.82 8.34 -10.23
CA ASP A 156 10.63 7.51 -11.11
C ASP A 156 10.00 6.14 -11.40
N GLY A 157 9.30 5.58 -10.41
CA GLY A 157 8.53 4.34 -10.55
C GLY A 157 7.25 4.51 -11.37
N LEU A 158 6.66 5.71 -11.38
CA LEU A 158 5.43 6.02 -12.10
C LEU A 158 5.68 6.21 -13.60
N LYS A 159 6.09 5.14 -14.28
CA LYS A 159 6.16 5.08 -15.74
C LYS A 159 4.76 4.94 -16.37
N PRO A 160 4.60 5.13 -17.69
CA PRO A 160 3.35 4.79 -18.37
C PRO A 160 2.91 3.36 -18.02
N ASP A 161 1.62 3.18 -17.80
CA ASP A 161 0.99 1.89 -17.49
C ASP A 161 1.61 1.14 -16.30
N THR A 162 2.12 1.89 -15.31
CA THR A 162 2.76 1.31 -14.12
C THR A 162 2.04 1.74 -12.85
N VAL A 163 1.71 0.77 -12.00
CA VAL A 163 1.22 0.97 -10.62
C VAL A 163 2.41 0.89 -9.67
N VAL A 164 2.57 1.90 -8.81
CA VAL A 164 3.58 1.89 -7.74
C VAL A 164 2.94 1.35 -6.47
N VAL A 165 3.57 0.33 -5.85
CA VAL A 165 3.11 -0.29 -4.61
C VAL A 165 4.12 0.01 -3.51
N ILE A 166 3.71 0.76 -2.49
CA ILE A 166 4.60 1.20 -1.40
C ILE A 166 4.38 0.33 -0.17
N LEU A 167 5.46 -0.28 0.29
CA LEU A 167 5.59 -0.89 1.60
C LEU A 167 5.90 0.21 2.62
N PRO A 168 5.01 0.46 3.61
CA PRO A 168 5.09 1.62 4.48
C PRO A 168 6.05 1.41 5.68
N MET A 169 7.30 1.09 5.41
CA MET A 169 8.38 1.12 6.39
C MET A 169 9.12 2.45 6.30
N GLY A 170 9.48 3.01 7.45
CA GLY A 170 10.22 4.27 7.53
C GLY A 170 11.63 4.07 8.05
N LYS A 171 12.56 4.94 7.62
CA LYS A 171 13.92 4.99 8.12
C LYS A 171 14.04 6.01 9.24
N GLY A 172 14.41 5.55 10.44
CA GLY A 172 14.74 6.43 11.56
C GLY A 172 15.99 7.27 11.31
N GLN A 173 16.05 8.45 11.91
CA GLN A 173 17.26 9.30 11.87
C GLN A 173 18.39 8.70 12.71
N ASP A 174 18.05 8.06 13.82
CA ASP A 174 18.98 7.29 14.62
C ASP A 174 18.99 5.84 14.11
N LYS A 175 20.17 5.25 13.94
CA LYS A 175 20.38 3.88 13.41
C LYS A 175 19.61 2.76 14.14
N LYS A 176 18.61 3.07 14.95
CA LYS A 176 17.83 2.18 15.82
C LYS A 176 16.32 2.38 15.70
N ALA A 177 15.79 2.88 14.59
CA ALA A 177 14.36 2.91 14.35
C ALA A 177 14.07 2.47 12.91
#